data_6bdb3c12109fd2cb85de871080db7c2b
#
_entry.id   6bdb3c12109fd2cb85de871080db7c2b
#
_cell.length_a   1.000
_cell.length_b   1.000
_cell.length_c   1.000
_cell.angle_alpha   90.00
_cell.angle_beta   90.00
_cell.angle_gamma   90.00
#
_symmetry.space_group_name_H-M   'P 1'
#
loop_
_entity.id
_entity.type
_entity.pdbx_description
1 polymer ?
#
loop_
_entity_poly.entity_id
_entity_poly.type
_entity_poly.pdbx_seq_one_letter_code
_entity_poly.pdbx_strand_id
1 'polypeptide(L)'
;MSKTALFIRHRALPGKRDEVQRIWRQHVQPRAAANPAHEAYFFCYDDQDPDVICVFQLYTDEASMKDFLSGDWYPGYLAEIAKVVTAPPQISPASLIWSKAGHEGI
;
A
#
# COMPACT_ATOMS: atom_id res chain seq x y z
N MET A 1 10.92 -15.87 -11.51
CA MET A 1 11.01 -14.55 -10.87
C MET A 1 10.18 -14.54 -9.60
N SER A 2 10.69 -13.92 -8.57
CA SER A 2 9.98 -13.83 -7.30
C SER A 2 8.89 -12.79 -7.37
N LYS A 3 7.76 -13.09 -6.75
CA LYS A 3 6.75 -12.07 -6.50
C LYS A 3 7.24 -11.12 -5.41
N THR A 4 6.81 -9.88 -5.48
CA THR A 4 7.24 -8.85 -4.54
C THR A 4 6.06 -8.43 -3.68
N ALA A 5 6.24 -8.53 -2.37
CA ALA A 5 5.30 -8.00 -1.40
C ALA A 5 5.71 -6.60 -0.99
N LEU A 6 4.73 -5.78 -0.63
CA LEU A 6 5.00 -4.43 -0.15
C LEU A 6 4.16 -4.21 1.11
N PHE A 7 4.83 -3.88 2.19
CA PHE A 7 4.19 -3.54 3.46
C PHE A 7 4.30 -2.04 3.66
N ILE A 8 3.17 -1.39 3.93
CA ILE A 8 3.16 0.06 4.16
C ILE A 8 2.46 0.31 5.49
N ARG A 9 3.04 1.19 6.30
CA ARG A 9 2.47 1.61 7.56
C ARG A 9 2.34 3.13 7.56
N HIS A 10 1.12 3.62 7.79
CA HIS A 10 0.83 5.04 7.95
C HIS A 10 0.44 5.31 9.39
N ARG A 11 0.91 6.43 9.94
CA ARG A 11 0.38 6.94 11.20
C ARG A 11 -0.34 8.25 10.91
N ALA A 12 -1.66 8.24 11.04
CA ALA A 12 -2.47 9.44 10.86
C ALA A 12 -2.27 10.40 12.04
N LEU A 13 -2.54 11.68 11.80
CA LEU A 13 -2.74 12.62 12.89
C LEU A 13 -3.90 12.12 13.76
N PRO A 14 -3.93 12.45 15.08
CA PRO A 14 -4.99 11.95 15.95
C PRO A 14 -6.37 12.22 15.38
N GLY A 15 -7.18 11.15 15.27
CA GLY A 15 -8.54 11.21 14.75
C GLY A 15 -8.66 11.36 13.24
N LYS A 16 -7.56 11.27 12.48
CA LYS A 16 -7.57 11.49 11.04
C LYS A 16 -7.43 10.21 10.21
N ARG A 17 -7.51 9.04 10.83
CA ARG A 17 -7.35 7.77 10.09
C ARG A 17 -8.40 7.61 8.98
N ASP A 18 -9.64 8.01 9.23
CA ASP A 18 -10.70 7.93 8.23
C ASP A 18 -10.44 8.90 7.07
N GLU A 19 -9.80 10.03 7.34
CA GLU A 19 -9.45 10.99 6.30
C GLU A 19 -8.36 10.43 5.39
N VAL A 20 -7.39 9.72 5.95
CA VAL A 20 -6.37 9.02 5.16
C VAL A 20 -7.04 7.98 4.26
N GLN A 21 -7.99 7.22 4.79
CA GLN A 21 -8.75 6.25 3.99
C GLN A 21 -9.50 6.92 2.84
N ARG A 22 -10.14 8.06 3.09
CA ARG A 22 -10.87 8.80 2.05
C ARG A 22 -9.95 9.19 0.90
N ILE A 23 -8.78 9.73 1.23
CA ILE A 23 -7.78 10.14 0.22
C ILE A 23 -7.28 8.91 -0.55
N TRP A 24 -6.99 7.82 0.17
CA TRP A 24 -6.56 6.57 -0.46
C TRP A 24 -7.62 6.01 -1.42
N ARG A 25 -8.90 6.03 -1.03
CA ARG A 25 -9.99 5.57 -1.89
C ARG A 25 -10.11 6.40 -3.17
N GLN A 26 -9.82 7.69 -3.07
CA GLN A 26 -9.92 8.59 -4.21
C GLN A 26 -8.78 8.35 -5.22
N HIS A 27 -7.56 8.14 -4.74
CA HIS A 27 -6.37 8.10 -5.60
C HIS A 27 -5.86 6.69 -5.90
N VAL A 28 -5.86 5.81 -4.92
CA VAL A 28 -5.16 4.52 -5.03
C VAL A 28 -6.12 3.39 -5.38
N GLN A 29 -7.25 3.30 -4.69
CA GLN A 29 -8.16 2.16 -4.83
C GLN A 29 -8.56 1.87 -6.28
N PRO A 30 -8.99 2.85 -7.10
CA PRO A 30 -9.37 2.53 -8.47
C PRO A 30 -8.19 2.09 -9.32
N ARG A 31 -7.00 2.61 -9.05
CA ARG A 31 -5.80 2.24 -9.79
C ARG A 31 -5.31 0.83 -9.43
N ALA A 32 -5.33 0.52 -8.14
CA ALA A 32 -4.97 -0.81 -7.68
C ALA A 32 -5.96 -1.86 -8.17
N ALA A 33 -7.25 -1.55 -8.12
CA ALA A 33 -8.30 -2.46 -8.58
C ALA A 33 -8.18 -2.77 -10.07
N ALA A 34 -7.70 -1.82 -10.86
CA ALA A 34 -7.55 -1.99 -12.31
C ALA A 34 -6.17 -2.54 -12.71
N ASN A 35 -5.23 -2.66 -11.79
CA ASN A 35 -3.87 -3.08 -12.10
C ASN A 35 -3.73 -4.60 -12.07
N PRO A 36 -3.53 -5.26 -13.23
CA PRO A 36 -3.42 -6.72 -13.27
C PRO A 36 -2.18 -7.26 -12.56
N ALA A 37 -1.17 -6.42 -12.33
CA ALA A 37 0.03 -6.83 -11.61
C ALA A 37 -0.16 -6.87 -10.09
N HIS A 38 -1.23 -6.29 -9.55
CA HIS A 38 -1.59 -6.47 -8.14
C HIS A 38 -2.33 -7.79 -7.98
N GLU A 39 -1.68 -8.77 -7.36
CA GLU A 39 -2.31 -10.06 -7.06
C GLU A 39 -3.08 -10.02 -5.75
N ALA A 40 -2.71 -9.13 -4.84
CA ALA A 40 -3.42 -8.89 -3.60
C ALA A 40 -3.21 -7.45 -3.15
N TYR A 41 -4.20 -6.91 -2.48
CA TYR A 41 -4.12 -5.58 -1.87
C TYR A 41 -5.05 -5.56 -0.68
N PHE A 42 -4.51 -5.33 0.52
CA PHE A 42 -5.28 -5.22 1.75
C PHE A 42 -4.98 -3.89 2.42
N PHE A 43 -6.03 -3.12 2.65
CA PHE A 43 -5.94 -1.85 3.39
C PHE A 43 -6.62 -2.09 4.73
N CYS A 44 -5.86 -2.05 5.82
CA CYS A 44 -6.33 -2.47 7.13
C CYS A 44 -6.13 -1.38 8.17
N TYR A 45 -7.07 -1.29 9.09
CA TYR A 45 -6.91 -0.49 10.29
C TYR A 45 -6.27 -1.36 11.37
N ASP A 46 -5.24 -0.81 12.03
CA ASP A 46 -4.64 -1.48 13.18
C ASP A 46 -5.67 -1.54 14.30
N ASP A 47 -5.84 -2.72 14.91
CA ASP A 47 -6.84 -2.91 15.96
C ASP A 47 -6.42 -2.33 17.30
N GLN A 48 -5.11 -2.15 17.52
CA GLN A 48 -4.58 -1.70 18.80
C GLN A 48 -4.26 -0.20 18.82
N ASP A 49 -4.07 0.42 17.66
CA ASP A 49 -3.74 1.84 17.58
C ASP A 49 -4.73 2.53 16.64
N PRO A 50 -5.57 3.44 17.17
CA PRO A 50 -6.64 4.04 16.37
C PRO A 50 -6.16 4.97 15.26
N ASP A 51 -4.87 5.30 15.24
CA ASP A 51 -4.31 6.22 14.24
C ASP A 51 -3.43 5.50 13.20
N VAL A 52 -3.32 4.18 13.27
CA VAL A 52 -2.42 3.42 12.39
C VAL A 52 -3.18 2.65 11.32
N ILE A 53 -2.65 2.69 10.11
CA ILE A 53 -3.12 1.94 8.95
C ILE A 53 -2.00 1.01 8.50
N CYS A 54 -2.34 -0.25 8.23
CA CYS A 54 -1.40 -1.25 7.73
C CYS A 54 -1.87 -1.71 6.37
N VAL A 55 -1.00 -1.61 5.37
CA VAL A 55 -1.31 -1.99 4.00
C VAL A 55 -0.40 -3.15 3.60
N PHE A 56 -0.97 -4.14 2.95
CA PHE A 56 -0.23 -5.24 2.34
C PHE A 56 -0.57 -5.30 0.86
N GLN A 57 0.45 -5.40 0.02
CA GLN A 57 0.29 -5.56 -1.42
C GLN A 57 1.16 -6.71 -1.90
N LEU A 58 0.68 -7.43 -2.90
CA LEU A 58 1.48 -8.44 -3.58
C LEU A 58 1.45 -8.14 -5.07
N TYR A 59 2.64 -8.00 -5.65
CA TYR A 59 2.84 -7.74 -7.07
C TYR A 59 3.41 -8.96 -7.77
N THR A 60 3.18 -9.07 -9.07
CA THR A 60 3.73 -10.16 -9.87
C THR A 60 5.25 -10.15 -9.86
N ASP A 61 5.88 -8.97 -9.80
CA ASP A 61 7.34 -8.83 -9.72
C ASP A 61 7.72 -7.44 -9.22
N GLU A 62 9.01 -7.23 -8.99
CA GLU A 62 9.54 -5.96 -8.49
C GLU A 62 9.36 -4.83 -9.51
N ALA A 63 9.51 -5.12 -10.80
CA ALA A 63 9.35 -4.11 -11.83
C ALA A 63 7.94 -3.53 -11.84
N SER A 64 6.93 -4.39 -11.68
CA SER A 64 5.52 -3.97 -11.59
C SER A 64 5.26 -3.10 -10.37
N MET A 65 5.88 -3.43 -9.23
CA MET A 65 5.78 -2.62 -8.02
C MET A 65 6.35 -1.22 -8.27
N LYS A 66 7.57 -1.15 -8.82
CA LYS A 66 8.22 0.13 -9.10
C LYS A 66 7.42 0.97 -10.10
N ASP A 67 6.85 0.30 -11.10
CA ASP A 67 6.03 0.96 -12.11
C ASP A 67 4.79 1.61 -11.48
N PHE A 68 4.09 0.87 -10.61
CA PHE A 68 2.91 1.41 -9.93
C PHE A 68 3.26 2.61 -9.06
N LEU A 69 4.34 2.51 -8.28
CA LEU A 69 4.75 3.56 -7.34
C LEU A 69 5.39 4.77 -8.04
N SER A 70 5.72 4.66 -9.32
CA SER A 70 6.28 5.77 -10.10
C SER A 70 5.25 6.42 -11.03
N GLY A 71 3.97 6.07 -10.88
CA GLY A 71 2.90 6.72 -11.62
C GLY A 71 2.84 8.22 -11.36
N ASP A 72 2.46 9.00 -12.36
CA ASP A 72 2.43 10.46 -12.26
C ASP A 72 1.35 10.97 -11.29
N TRP A 73 0.43 10.11 -10.88
CA TRP A 73 -0.60 10.40 -9.88
C TRP A 73 -0.09 10.31 -8.44
N TYR A 74 1.00 9.57 -8.23
CA TYR A 74 1.47 9.21 -6.90
C TYR A 74 1.96 10.40 -6.08
N PRO A 75 2.76 11.35 -6.64
CA PRO A 75 3.18 12.52 -5.88
C PRO A 75 2.01 13.37 -5.37
N GLY A 76 0.95 13.52 -6.16
CA GLY A 76 -0.24 14.26 -5.73
C GLY A 76 -0.96 13.57 -4.57
N TYR A 77 -1.05 12.25 -4.62
CA TYR A 77 -1.60 11.46 -3.54
C TYR A 77 -0.79 11.65 -2.25
N LEU A 78 0.55 11.53 -2.34
CA LEU A 78 1.41 11.70 -1.17
C LEU A 78 1.31 13.11 -0.60
N ALA A 79 1.16 14.12 -1.44
CA ALA A 79 1.01 15.51 -1.00
C ALA A 79 -0.28 15.69 -0.19
N GLU A 80 -1.38 15.06 -0.61
CA GLU A 80 -2.63 15.14 0.15
C GLU A 80 -2.54 14.39 1.48
N ILE A 81 -1.97 13.19 1.46
CA ILE A 81 -1.80 12.39 2.68
C ILE A 81 -0.92 13.12 3.68
N ALA A 82 0.12 13.81 3.22
CA ALA A 82 1.06 14.52 4.10
C ALA A 82 0.36 15.50 5.04
N LYS A 83 -0.82 15.97 4.68
CA LYS A 83 -1.59 16.90 5.51
C LYS A 83 -2.28 16.22 6.70
N VAL A 84 -2.43 14.91 6.66
CA VAL A 84 -3.21 14.16 7.67
C VAL A 84 -2.43 13.00 8.31
N VAL A 85 -1.11 12.91 8.04
CA VAL A 85 -0.24 11.91 8.68
C VAL A 85 0.86 12.61 9.46
N THR A 86 1.44 11.89 10.44
CA THR A 86 2.50 12.44 11.30
C THR A 86 3.87 12.43 10.64
N ALA A 87 4.05 11.54 9.63
CA ALA A 87 5.33 11.34 8.95
C ALA A 87 5.07 10.65 7.62
N PRO A 88 6.04 10.64 6.69
CA PRO A 88 5.91 9.84 5.47
C PRO A 88 5.66 8.38 5.79
N PRO A 89 4.94 7.64 4.94
CA PRO A 89 4.66 6.23 5.18
C PRO A 89 5.95 5.41 5.27
N GLN A 90 5.95 4.41 6.14
CA GLN A 90 7.01 3.42 6.20
C GLN A 90 6.73 2.37 5.13
N ILE A 91 7.66 2.19 4.21
CA ILE A 91 7.50 1.29 3.06
C ILE A 91 8.55 0.21 3.15
N SER A 92 8.12 -1.05 3.17
CA SER A 92 9.02 -2.22 3.31
C SER A 92 8.74 -3.23 2.21
N PRO A 93 9.55 -3.23 1.13
CA PRO A 93 9.44 -4.29 0.12
C PRO A 93 10.03 -5.59 0.65
N ALA A 94 9.47 -6.72 0.19
CA ALA A 94 9.91 -8.03 0.60
C ALA A 94 9.69 -9.04 -0.53
N SER A 95 10.51 -10.08 -0.57
CA SER A 95 10.35 -11.16 -1.54
C SER A 95 9.44 -12.23 -0.99
N LEU A 96 8.43 -12.63 -1.76
CA LEU A 96 7.53 -13.70 -1.35
C LEU A 96 8.27 -15.04 -1.38
N ILE A 97 8.23 -15.78 -0.28
CA ILE A 97 8.83 -17.10 -0.19
C ILE A 97 7.77 -18.19 -0.29
N TRP A 98 6.61 -17.99 0.36
CA TRP A 98 5.57 -19.02 0.38
C TRP A 98 4.21 -18.35 0.55
N SER A 99 3.20 -18.90 -0.11
CA SER A 99 1.82 -18.46 0.01
C SER A 99 0.91 -19.68 0.12
N LYS A 100 -0.08 -19.60 0.99
CA LYS A 100 -1.09 -20.65 1.14
C LYS A 100 -1.85 -20.90 -0.16
N ALA A 101 -1.93 -19.93 -1.04
CA ALA A 101 -2.59 -20.06 -2.33
C ALA A 101 -1.79 -20.89 -3.34
N GLY A 102 -0.65 -21.47 -2.93
CA GLY A 102 0.15 -22.35 -3.78
C GLY A 102 1.25 -21.63 -4.56
N HIS A 103 1.49 -20.37 -4.28
CA HIS A 103 2.55 -19.60 -4.93
C HIS A 103 3.81 -19.66 -4.09
N GLU A 104 4.89 -20.15 -4.70
CA GLU A 104 6.21 -20.06 -4.11
C GLU A 104 6.97 -18.94 -4.80
N GLY A 105 7.69 -18.14 -4.03
CA GLY A 105 8.38 -16.96 -4.53
C GLY A 105 9.73 -17.23 -5.16
N ILE A 106 9.91 -18.40 -5.69
CA ILE A 106 11.20 -18.81 -6.28
C ILE A 106 11.07 -19.07 -7.76
#